data_d0012007d1cb17b824e29b99f0193469
#
_entry.id   d0012007d1cb17b824e29b99f0193469
#
_cell.length_a   1.000
_cell.length_b   1.000
_cell.length_c   1.000
_cell.angle_alpha   90.00
_cell.angle_beta   90.00
_cell.angle_gamma   90.00
#
_symmetry.space_group_name_H-M   'P 1'
#
loop_
_entity.id
_entity.type
_entity.pdbx_description
1 polymer ?
#
loop_
_entity_poly.entity_id
_entity_poly.type
_entity_poly.pdbx_seq_one_letter_code
_entity_poly.pdbx_strand_id
1 'polypeptide(L)' 'SSTLLLPGKETRGHSHDGQEEVYFFQYGYGVMTLGEETFPVAGGETVLIPDGAFHKVKNTEKYPLYFVCVFDGKRYE' A
#
# COMPACT_ATOMS: atom_id res chain seq x y z
N SER A 1 3.66 4.89 -9.35
CA SER A 1 4.14 3.52 -9.58
C SER A 1 3.04 2.52 -9.32
N SER A 2 3.28 1.27 -9.66
CA SER A 2 2.31 0.23 -9.43
C SER A 2 3.02 -1.03 -8.98
N THR A 3 2.28 -1.91 -8.30
CA THR A 3 2.83 -3.14 -7.76
C THR A 3 1.86 -4.28 -8.04
N LEU A 4 2.40 -5.36 -8.61
CA LEU A 4 1.67 -6.60 -8.74
C LEU A 4 2.27 -7.55 -7.72
N LEU A 5 1.47 -7.90 -6.73
CA LEU A 5 1.96 -8.70 -5.61
C LEU A 5 1.42 -10.12 -5.78
N LEU A 6 2.33 -11.05 -6.00
CA LEU A 6 1.94 -12.43 -6.25
C LEU A 6 1.50 -13.11 -4.94
N PRO A 7 0.76 -14.22 -5.06
CA PRO A 7 0.25 -14.91 -3.86
C PRO A 7 1.34 -15.21 -2.84
N GLY A 8 1.06 -14.91 -1.59
CA GLY A 8 1.98 -15.19 -0.50
C GLY A 8 3.11 -14.20 -0.35
N LYS A 9 3.22 -13.23 -1.24
CA LYS A 9 4.29 -12.26 -1.17
C LYS A 9 3.87 -11.04 -0.41
N GLU A 10 4.87 -10.27 0.05
CA GLU A 10 4.57 -9.01 0.72
C GLU A 10 5.60 -7.98 0.32
N THR A 11 5.22 -6.73 0.39
CA THR A 11 6.14 -5.65 0.10
C THR A 11 7.10 -5.50 1.27
N ARG A 12 8.25 -4.85 1.02
CA ARG A 12 9.15 -4.52 2.10
C ARG A 12 8.49 -3.37 2.85
N GLY A 13 8.43 -3.47 4.15
CA GLY A 13 7.86 -2.39 4.94
C GLY A 13 8.81 -1.21 4.97
N HIS A 14 8.24 -0.01 4.94
CA HIS A 14 9.05 1.20 5.02
C HIS A 14 8.21 2.39 5.42
N SER A 15 8.88 3.49 5.69
CA SER A 15 8.22 4.77 5.93
C SER A 15 8.99 5.83 5.18
N HIS A 16 8.30 6.91 4.81
CA HIS A 16 8.92 8.02 4.12
C HIS A 16 8.62 9.30 4.87
N ASP A 17 9.63 10.12 5.07
CA ASP A 17 9.42 11.41 5.70
C ASP A 17 9.16 12.44 4.63
N GLY A 18 8.24 13.34 4.91
CA GLY A 18 7.97 14.46 4.03
C GLY A 18 7.04 14.18 2.87
N GLN A 19 6.43 13.01 2.85
CA GLN A 19 5.51 12.67 1.78
C GLN A 19 4.34 11.89 2.28
N GLU A 20 3.18 12.21 1.73
CA GLU A 20 2.01 11.37 1.88
C GLU A 20 1.90 10.49 0.64
N GLU A 21 1.25 9.36 0.79
CA GLU A 21 1.09 8.42 -0.28
C GLU A 21 -0.34 7.95 -0.31
N VAL A 22 -0.84 7.59 -1.50
CA VAL A 22 -2.17 7.01 -1.61
C VAL A 22 -2.02 5.72 -2.38
N TYR A 23 -2.61 4.65 -1.86
CA TYR A 23 -2.65 3.37 -2.54
C TYR A 23 -4.06 3.16 -3.06
N PHE A 24 -4.15 2.89 -4.37
CA PHE A 24 -5.42 2.59 -5.01
C PHE A 24 -5.39 1.11 -5.35
N PHE A 25 -6.13 0.30 -4.60
CA PHE A 25 -6.17 -1.14 -4.87
C PHE A 25 -7.09 -1.39 -6.05
N GLN A 26 -6.56 -2.02 -7.09
CA GLN A 26 -7.29 -2.21 -8.34
C GLN A 26 -8.03 -3.54 -8.37
N TYR A 27 -7.37 -4.62 -7.95
CA TYR A 27 -8.03 -5.92 -7.85
C TYR A 27 -7.25 -6.81 -6.89
N GLY A 28 -7.93 -7.82 -6.40
CA GLY A 28 -7.34 -8.77 -5.47
C GLY A 28 -7.68 -8.43 -4.03
N TYR A 29 -7.10 -9.18 -3.11
CA TYR A 29 -7.35 -9.04 -1.68
C TYR A 29 -6.04 -9.21 -0.94
N GLY A 30 -5.89 -8.56 0.17
CA GLY A 30 -4.71 -8.74 0.99
C GLY A 30 -4.88 -8.11 2.34
N VAL A 31 -3.76 -7.90 3.01
CA VAL A 31 -3.74 -7.30 4.34
C VAL A 31 -2.69 -6.20 4.33
N MET A 32 -3.06 -5.04 4.83
CA MET A 32 -2.14 -3.91 4.91
C MET A 32 -1.84 -3.59 6.35
N THR A 33 -0.58 -3.26 6.61
CA THR A 33 -0.15 -2.72 7.89
C THR A 33 0.09 -1.23 7.68
N LEU A 34 -0.46 -0.40 8.54
CA LEU A 34 -0.29 1.04 8.49
C LEU A 34 -0.07 1.52 9.91
N GLY A 35 1.14 1.97 10.21
CA GLY A 35 1.51 2.28 11.57
C GLY A 35 1.46 1.01 12.41
N GLU A 36 0.62 1.02 13.41
CA GLU A 36 0.46 -0.14 14.28
C GLU A 36 -0.82 -0.92 13.99
N GLU A 37 -1.51 -0.55 12.92
CA GLU A 37 -2.77 -1.20 12.60
C GLU A 37 -2.60 -2.14 11.42
N THR A 38 -3.39 -3.19 11.40
CA THR A 38 -3.39 -4.15 10.32
C THR A 38 -4.85 -4.39 9.94
N PHE A 39 -5.16 -4.30 8.65
CA PHE A 39 -6.52 -4.41 8.19
C PHE A 39 -6.59 -5.00 6.79
N PRO A 40 -7.72 -5.59 6.41
CA PRO A 40 -7.86 -6.16 5.07
C PRO A 40 -8.01 -5.06 4.03
N VAL A 41 -7.54 -5.34 2.82
CA VAL A 41 -7.72 -4.46 1.68
C VAL A 41 -8.20 -5.27 0.49
N ALA A 42 -8.92 -4.61 -0.41
CA ALA A 42 -9.51 -5.27 -1.57
C ALA A 42 -9.55 -4.30 -2.74
N GLY A 43 -9.65 -4.85 -3.93
CA GLY A 43 -9.81 -4.04 -5.13
C GLY A 43 -10.96 -3.07 -5.01
N GLY A 44 -10.76 -1.85 -5.46
CA GLY A 44 -11.73 -0.77 -5.35
C GLY A 44 -11.51 0.12 -4.14
N GLU A 45 -10.61 -0.24 -3.24
CA GLU A 45 -10.38 0.54 -2.03
C GLU A 45 -9.19 1.46 -2.17
N THR A 46 -9.22 2.54 -1.44
CA THR A 46 -8.15 3.54 -1.44
C THR A 46 -7.69 3.73 0.01
N VAL A 47 -6.39 3.76 0.20
CA VAL A 47 -5.82 3.96 1.52
C VAL A 47 -4.86 5.13 1.48
N LEU A 48 -5.07 6.10 2.37
CA LEU A 48 -4.16 7.23 2.51
C LEU A 48 -3.09 6.85 3.53
N ILE A 49 -1.85 7.04 3.18
CA ILE A 49 -0.73 6.77 4.06
C ILE A 49 -0.15 8.12 4.48
N PRO A 50 -0.33 8.49 5.74
CA PRO A 50 0.17 9.78 6.21
C PRO A 50 1.69 9.85 6.15
N ASP A 51 2.18 11.08 6.12
CA ASP A 51 3.59 11.37 6.15
C ASP A 51 4.26 10.60 7.29
N GLY A 52 5.29 9.87 6.98
CA GLY A 52 6.10 9.18 7.97
C GLY A 52 5.57 7.86 8.48
N ALA A 53 4.38 7.46 8.06
CA ALA A 53 3.78 6.23 8.59
C ALA A 53 4.43 4.99 7.97
N PHE A 54 4.76 4.03 8.82
CA PHE A 54 5.25 2.75 8.34
C PHE A 54 4.11 2.02 7.63
N HIS A 55 4.40 1.38 6.51
CA HIS A 55 3.36 0.65 5.78
C HIS A 55 3.93 -0.52 5.01
N LYS A 56 3.13 -1.55 4.86
CA LYS A 56 3.43 -2.68 4.00
C LYS A 56 2.15 -3.40 3.64
N VAL A 57 2.19 -4.18 2.58
CA VAL A 57 1.04 -4.93 2.09
C VAL A 57 1.45 -6.37 1.89
N LYS A 58 0.59 -7.29 2.30
CA LYS A 58 0.82 -8.71 2.09
C LYS A 58 -0.34 -9.32 1.33
N ASN A 59 -0.03 -10.12 0.32
CA ASN A 59 -1.05 -10.86 -0.39
C ASN A 59 -1.27 -12.19 0.31
N THR A 60 -2.40 -12.32 0.97
CA THR A 60 -2.72 -13.52 1.75
C THR A 60 -3.57 -14.49 0.95
N GLU A 61 -3.80 -14.23 -0.33
CA GLU A 61 -4.73 -15.01 -1.14
C GLU A 61 -4.01 -15.81 -2.21
N LYS A 62 -4.79 -16.47 -3.05
CA LYS A 62 -4.26 -17.33 -4.10
C LYS A 62 -4.18 -16.62 -5.45
N TYR A 63 -4.59 -15.38 -5.54
CA TYR A 63 -4.61 -14.63 -6.77
C TYR A 63 -3.79 -13.36 -6.60
N PRO A 64 -3.31 -12.76 -7.68
CA PRO A 64 -2.50 -11.54 -7.56
C PRO A 64 -3.29 -10.38 -6.97
N LEU A 65 -2.56 -9.51 -6.28
CA LEU A 65 -3.10 -8.27 -5.74
C LEU A 65 -2.38 -7.15 -6.48
N TYR A 66 -3.15 -6.22 -7.06
CA TYR A 66 -2.55 -5.14 -7.84
C TYR A 66 -2.99 -3.80 -7.29
N PHE A 67 -2.02 -2.92 -7.08
CA PHE A 67 -2.34 -1.59 -6.59
C PHE A 67 -1.40 -0.55 -7.18
N VAL A 68 -1.88 0.68 -7.22
CA VAL A 68 -1.17 1.84 -7.76
C VAL A 68 -0.86 2.77 -6.61
N CYS A 69 0.35 3.29 -6.59
CA CYS A 69 0.83 4.18 -5.54
C CYS A 69 1.04 5.56 -6.12
N VAL A 70 0.51 6.57 -5.44
CA VAL A 70 0.69 7.94 -5.85
C VAL A 70 1.27 8.71 -4.67
N PHE A 71 2.36 9.44 -4.92
CA PHE A 71 2.96 10.28 -3.90
C PHE A 71 2.51 11.70 -4.07
N ASP A 72 2.42 12.40 -2.96
CA ASP A 72 2.21 13.84 -3.00
C ASP A 72 3.52 14.43 -3.42
N GLY A 73 3.60 14.97 -4.59
CA GLY A 73 4.83 15.44 -5.16
C GLY A 73 5.33 16.76 -4.70
N LYS A 74 4.69 17.41 -3.71
CA LYS A 74 5.10 18.67 -3.34
C LYS A 74 6.19 18.68 -2.39
N ARG A 75 7.21 17.98 -2.49
CA ARG A 75 8.19 17.89 -1.56
C ARG A 75 9.12 18.95 -1.53
N TYR A 76 9.14 19.84 -2.36
CA TYR A 76 10.01 20.91 -2.29
C TYR A 76 9.53 21.94 -2.94
N GLU A 77 9.80 22.89 -2.59
CA GLU A 77 9.41 23.97 -3.15
C GLU A 77 10.07 24.97 -2.59
#